data_77097d244ba331f28f07b6ef3ee19e69
#
_entry.id   77097d244ba331f28f07b6ef3ee19e69
#
_cell.length_a   1.000
_cell.length_b   1.000
_cell.length_c   1.000
_cell.angle_alpha   90.00
_cell.angle_beta   90.00
_cell.angle_gamma   90.00
#
_symmetry.space_group_name_H-M   'P 1'
#
loop_
_entity.id
_entity.type
_entity.pdbx_description
1 polymer ?
#
loop_
_entity_poly.entity_id
_entity_poly.type
_entity_poly.pdbx_seq_one_letter_code
_entity_poly.pdbx_strand_id
1 'polypeptide(L)'
;VSPPEAAGGTASPWWSDALADPWRDPAAPAAVVVPAAPASAGQPEPVTDPDAPGRPALRHLLLIPLITALLAGALGGALGYAFAIRGGGGAGPVLGAGPVQPPELAQRKPESLAGVAERVLPSVVTVRVASLGGTSEGSGFVATADGHVITNDHVVAGATGRASVVFNDGSTAPATVVGQDPESDIAVIKVAKSGLRPVEFGDSDALAVGDPVLAIGSPLSLANTVTAGIISALDRTMQAGEPGGPTRYYAAIQTDAAVNHGNSGGPLVDGAGRVIGVNSTIKSLVADGQEAGNIGLAFAIPINQAKRITQDIIGTGKARRTVIGAQVGGPGLGAGAGVRLNSVEPSGPAAGAGLKAGDVILKLNGRPMTEPTDLIALVRKFAPGSVVTVEYRRGSSQQNTSVTLAADAK
;
A
#
# COMPACT_ATOMS: atom_id res chain seq x y z
N VAL A 1 34.70 46.12 -23.98
CA VAL A 1 34.83 44.78 -24.59
C VAL A 1 33.86 43.87 -23.83
N SER A 2 32.69 43.61 -24.44
CA SER A 2 31.66 42.75 -23.91
C SER A 2 31.97 41.30 -24.24
N PRO A 3 31.66 40.34 -23.35
CA PRO A 3 31.78 38.91 -23.66
C PRO A 3 30.62 38.41 -24.53
N PRO A 4 30.79 37.35 -25.32
CA PRO A 4 29.78 36.86 -26.25
C PRO A 4 28.68 36.08 -25.52
N GLU A 5 27.52 36.22 -26.07
CA GLU A 5 26.27 35.47 -25.78
C GLU A 5 26.45 33.98 -25.88
N ALA A 6 26.01 33.26 -24.84
CA ALA A 6 25.93 31.81 -24.84
C ALA A 6 24.66 31.36 -25.60
N ALA A 7 24.86 30.61 -26.66
CA ALA A 7 23.81 29.99 -27.44
C ALA A 7 22.98 29.02 -26.58
N GLY A 8 21.64 29.19 -26.67
CA GLY A 8 20.68 28.32 -26.00
C GLY A 8 20.77 26.87 -26.48
N GLY A 9 21.16 25.99 -25.57
CA GLY A 9 21.06 24.56 -25.80
C GLY A 9 19.61 24.11 -25.77
N THR A 10 19.13 23.52 -26.86
CA THR A 10 17.85 22.82 -26.90
C THR A 10 17.92 21.62 -25.94
N ALA A 11 17.00 21.56 -24.98
CA ALA A 11 16.87 20.41 -24.10
C ALA A 11 16.75 19.13 -24.90
N SER A 12 17.66 18.17 -24.67
CA SER A 12 17.61 16.86 -25.34
C SER A 12 16.42 16.07 -24.86
N PRO A 13 15.78 15.24 -25.71
CA PRO A 13 14.71 14.38 -25.29
C PRO A 13 15.15 13.44 -24.17
N TRP A 14 14.28 13.20 -23.18
CA TRP A 14 14.56 12.40 -21.97
C TRP A 14 15.14 10.98 -22.23
N TRP A 15 14.95 10.42 -23.43
CA TRP A 15 15.51 9.12 -23.83
C TRP A 15 16.99 9.19 -24.28
N SER A 16 17.56 10.36 -24.50
CA SER A 16 18.98 10.49 -24.85
C SER A 16 19.90 10.12 -23.67
N ASP A 17 19.39 10.23 -22.44
CA ASP A 17 20.14 9.88 -21.22
C ASP A 17 20.14 8.36 -20.96
N ALA A 18 19.32 7.59 -21.68
CA ALA A 18 19.30 6.13 -21.60
C ALA A 18 20.61 5.45 -22.04
N LEU A 19 21.49 6.19 -22.72
CA LEU A 19 22.83 5.70 -23.09
C LEU A 19 23.83 5.73 -21.93
N ALA A 20 23.51 6.42 -20.84
CA ALA A 20 24.32 6.54 -19.62
C ALA A 20 23.88 5.58 -18.50
N ASP A 21 22.98 4.66 -18.78
CA ASP A 21 22.48 3.70 -17.77
C ASP A 21 23.61 2.75 -17.32
N PRO A 22 24.02 2.79 -16.04
CA PRO A 22 25.09 1.93 -15.51
C PRO A 22 24.75 0.43 -15.48
N TRP A 23 23.46 0.06 -15.73
CA TRP A 23 22.99 -1.32 -15.77
C TRP A 23 22.93 -1.91 -17.18
N ARG A 24 23.34 -1.17 -18.19
CA ARG A 24 23.40 -1.67 -19.56
C ARG A 24 24.61 -2.61 -19.72
N ASP A 25 24.36 -3.82 -20.22
CA ASP A 25 25.41 -4.79 -20.51
C ASP A 25 26.46 -4.18 -21.48
N PRO A 26 27.72 -3.98 -21.07
CA PRO A 26 28.75 -3.40 -21.92
C PRO A 26 29.16 -4.31 -23.11
N ALA A 27 28.68 -5.57 -23.12
CA ALA A 27 28.94 -6.54 -24.20
C ALA A 27 27.76 -6.65 -25.20
N ALA A 28 26.65 -5.92 -25.00
CA ALA A 28 25.55 -5.94 -25.96
C ALA A 28 25.95 -5.31 -27.31
N PRO A 29 25.63 -5.96 -28.46
CA PRO A 29 25.97 -5.41 -29.77
C PRO A 29 25.26 -4.07 -29.98
N ALA A 30 26.01 -3.08 -30.50
CA ALA A 30 25.45 -1.76 -30.81
C ALA A 30 24.31 -1.88 -31.82
N ALA A 31 23.18 -1.22 -31.53
CA ALA A 31 22.06 -1.16 -32.46
C ALA A 31 22.51 -0.49 -33.78
N VAL A 32 22.49 -1.22 -34.88
CA VAL A 32 22.76 -0.69 -36.22
C VAL A 32 21.57 0.15 -36.67
N VAL A 33 21.72 1.46 -36.65
CA VAL A 33 20.77 2.37 -37.26
C VAL A 33 20.97 2.29 -38.77
N VAL A 34 20.03 1.66 -39.49
CA VAL A 34 20.01 1.68 -40.97
C VAL A 34 19.49 3.04 -41.40
N PRO A 35 20.31 3.87 -42.10
CA PRO A 35 19.81 5.14 -42.60
C PRO A 35 18.78 4.90 -43.71
N ALA A 36 17.68 5.65 -43.68
CA ALA A 36 16.66 5.64 -44.73
C ALA A 36 17.28 6.05 -46.06
N ALA A 37 17.04 5.26 -47.12
CA ALA A 37 17.52 5.54 -48.47
C ALA A 37 16.94 6.88 -49.00
N PRO A 38 17.74 7.70 -49.72
CA PRO A 38 17.25 8.94 -50.27
C PRO A 38 16.26 8.66 -51.42
N ALA A 39 15.21 9.47 -51.50
CA ALA A 39 14.19 9.43 -52.55
C ALA A 39 14.84 9.65 -53.92
N SER A 40 14.56 8.74 -54.87
CA SER A 40 15.00 8.74 -56.24
C SER A 40 14.41 9.93 -56.98
N ALA A 41 15.29 10.73 -57.58
CA ALA A 41 14.91 11.82 -58.46
C ALA A 41 14.71 11.30 -59.92
N GLY A 42 13.71 11.82 -60.55
CA GLY A 42 13.61 12.09 -61.99
C GLY A 42 13.66 10.89 -62.96
N GLN A 43 12.50 10.56 -63.48
CA GLN A 43 12.42 9.82 -64.77
C GLN A 43 12.83 10.71 -65.95
N PRO A 44 13.64 10.21 -66.90
CA PRO A 44 13.86 10.91 -68.19
C PRO A 44 12.68 10.65 -69.17
N GLU A 45 12.35 11.68 -69.92
CA GLU A 45 11.36 11.61 -70.99
C GLU A 45 11.82 10.71 -72.15
N PRO A 46 10.85 10.08 -72.92
CA PRO A 46 11.18 9.20 -74.00
C PRO A 46 11.48 10.01 -75.28
N VAL A 47 12.65 9.75 -75.87
CA VAL A 47 13.07 10.23 -77.22
C VAL A 47 12.38 9.38 -78.24
N THR A 48 11.59 10.00 -79.13
CA THR A 48 10.96 9.34 -80.29
C THR A 48 11.93 9.34 -81.47
N ASP A 49 12.24 8.15 -81.98
CA ASP A 49 13.03 7.90 -83.19
C ASP A 49 12.03 7.72 -84.37
N PRO A 50 12.22 8.45 -85.54
CA PRO A 50 11.24 8.44 -86.61
C PRO A 50 11.34 7.32 -87.66
N ASP A 51 12.31 6.38 -87.52
CA ASP A 51 12.49 5.37 -88.58
C ASP A 51 12.34 3.93 -88.08
N ALA A 52 11.11 3.46 -87.86
CA ALA A 52 10.87 2.04 -87.59
C ALA A 52 9.98 1.41 -88.66
N PRO A 53 10.41 0.30 -89.30
CA PRO A 53 9.63 -0.36 -90.38
C PRO A 53 8.41 -1.11 -89.78
N GLY A 54 7.36 -1.12 -90.67
CA GLY A 54 5.98 -1.52 -90.41
C GLY A 54 5.80 -2.90 -89.79
N ARG A 55 4.84 -2.97 -88.88
CA ARG A 55 4.40 -4.15 -88.13
C ARG A 55 3.41 -5.03 -88.84
N PRO A 56 3.60 -6.36 -88.95
CA PRO A 56 2.52 -7.28 -89.32
C PRO A 56 1.81 -7.81 -88.08
N ALA A 57 0.50 -7.76 -88.18
CA ALA A 57 -0.51 -8.57 -87.43
C ALA A 57 -0.37 -8.79 -85.94
N LEU A 58 -0.75 -7.74 -85.20
CA LEU A 58 -0.80 -7.69 -83.73
C LEU A 58 -1.81 -8.65 -83.03
N ARG A 59 -2.66 -9.33 -83.84
CA ARG A 59 -3.78 -10.18 -83.33
C ARG A 59 -3.27 -11.52 -82.75
N HIS A 60 -2.24 -12.12 -83.31
CA HIS A 60 -1.70 -13.40 -82.87
C HIS A 60 -0.71 -13.27 -81.69
N LEU A 61 -0.07 -12.09 -81.60
CA LEU A 61 0.91 -11.81 -80.45
C LEU A 61 0.19 -11.56 -79.13
N LEU A 62 -1.07 -11.15 -79.09
CA LEU A 62 -1.86 -10.91 -77.89
C LEU A 62 -2.66 -12.12 -77.42
N LEU A 63 -2.95 -13.08 -78.30
CA LEU A 63 -3.72 -14.27 -77.95
C LEU A 63 -2.86 -15.30 -77.14
N ILE A 64 -1.61 -15.45 -77.48
CA ILE A 64 -0.74 -16.41 -76.81
C ILE A 64 -0.51 -16.03 -75.31
N PRO A 65 -0.12 -14.78 -74.96
CA PRO A 65 0.03 -14.42 -73.57
C PRO A 65 -1.29 -14.38 -72.80
N LEU A 66 -2.43 -14.10 -73.48
CA LEU A 66 -3.73 -14.15 -72.84
C LEU A 66 -4.14 -15.59 -72.48
N ILE A 67 -3.91 -16.55 -73.41
CA ILE A 67 -4.19 -17.97 -73.15
C ILE A 67 -3.25 -18.52 -72.07
N THR A 68 -1.95 -18.16 -72.10
CA THR A 68 -1.02 -18.58 -71.06
C THR A 68 -1.35 -17.97 -69.72
N ALA A 69 -1.78 -16.71 -69.62
CA ALA A 69 -2.23 -16.10 -68.41
C ALA A 69 -3.49 -16.74 -67.84
N LEU A 70 -4.45 -17.10 -68.71
CA LEU A 70 -5.68 -17.81 -68.27
C LEU A 70 -5.38 -19.23 -67.80
N LEU A 71 -4.49 -19.97 -68.50
CA LEU A 71 -4.11 -21.32 -68.06
C LEU A 71 -3.29 -21.31 -66.78
N ALA A 72 -2.35 -20.36 -66.65
CA ALA A 72 -1.60 -20.16 -65.40
C ALA A 72 -2.50 -19.74 -64.23
N GLY A 73 -3.48 -18.87 -64.49
CA GLY A 73 -4.50 -18.46 -63.51
C GLY A 73 -5.39 -19.61 -63.04
N ALA A 74 -5.87 -20.41 -64.03
CA ALA A 74 -6.71 -21.59 -63.75
C ALA A 74 -5.91 -22.68 -63.00
N LEU A 75 -4.68 -22.94 -63.40
CA LEU A 75 -3.80 -23.89 -62.73
C LEU A 75 -3.41 -23.40 -61.32
N GLY A 76 -3.06 -22.14 -61.18
CA GLY A 76 -2.72 -21.52 -59.89
C GLY A 76 -3.93 -21.47 -58.93
N GLY A 77 -5.12 -21.18 -59.50
CA GLY A 77 -6.38 -21.21 -58.73
C GLY A 77 -6.76 -22.62 -58.30
N ALA A 78 -6.62 -23.62 -59.19
CA ALA A 78 -6.88 -25.01 -58.83
C ALA A 78 -5.89 -25.59 -57.82
N LEU A 79 -4.60 -25.27 -57.97
CA LEU A 79 -3.57 -25.66 -57.00
C LEU A 79 -3.77 -24.95 -55.68
N GLY A 80 -4.07 -23.63 -55.69
CA GLY A 80 -4.36 -22.87 -54.48
C GLY A 80 -5.61 -23.38 -53.74
N TYR A 81 -6.67 -23.72 -54.52
CA TYR A 81 -7.89 -24.33 -53.97
C TYR A 81 -7.62 -25.74 -53.40
N ALA A 82 -6.83 -26.56 -54.13
CA ALA A 82 -6.45 -27.91 -53.66
C ALA A 82 -5.55 -27.84 -52.41
N PHE A 83 -4.70 -26.82 -52.33
CA PHE A 83 -3.87 -26.57 -51.15
C PHE A 83 -4.70 -26.07 -49.96
N ALA A 84 -5.70 -25.22 -50.24
CA ALA A 84 -6.64 -24.74 -49.22
C ALA A 84 -7.54 -25.88 -48.67
N ILE A 85 -7.93 -26.85 -49.54
CA ILE A 85 -8.73 -28.01 -49.09
C ILE A 85 -7.87 -29.11 -48.45
N ARG A 86 -6.63 -29.36 -48.92
CA ARG A 86 -5.75 -30.39 -48.38
C ARG A 86 -4.86 -29.88 -47.23
N GLY A 87 -4.46 -28.63 -47.27
CA GLY A 87 -3.86 -27.97 -46.12
C GLY A 87 -5.01 -27.52 -45.24
N GLY A 88 -5.48 -28.39 -44.35
CA GLY A 88 -6.50 -28.01 -43.38
C GLY A 88 -6.19 -26.60 -42.87
N GLY A 89 -7.19 -25.73 -42.98
CA GLY A 89 -7.05 -24.27 -42.76
C GLY A 89 -6.07 -23.96 -41.64
N GLY A 90 -4.86 -23.58 -42.06
CA GLY A 90 -3.91 -22.98 -41.17
C GLY A 90 -4.55 -21.68 -40.70
N ALA A 91 -5.24 -21.74 -39.58
CA ALA A 91 -5.56 -20.55 -38.84
C ALA A 91 -4.22 -19.82 -38.71
N GLY A 92 -4.11 -18.62 -39.32
CA GLY A 92 -3.01 -17.73 -39.05
C GLY A 92 -2.82 -17.64 -37.52
N PRO A 93 -1.67 -17.20 -37.05
CA PRO A 93 -1.40 -17.17 -35.62
C PRO A 93 -2.56 -16.42 -34.93
N VAL A 94 -3.49 -17.20 -34.39
CA VAL A 94 -4.54 -16.67 -33.53
C VAL A 94 -3.81 -16.27 -32.27
N LEU A 95 -3.63 -14.96 -32.09
CA LEU A 95 -3.24 -14.40 -30.81
C LEU A 95 -4.36 -14.73 -29.81
N GLY A 96 -4.21 -15.84 -29.14
CA GLY A 96 -5.15 -16.40 -28.19
C GLY A 96 -5.18 -17.91 -28.39
N ALA A 97 -4.93 -18.67 -27.33
CA ALA A 97 -5.23 -20.09 -27.30
C ALA A 97 -6.70 -20.27 -27.75
N GLY A 98 -6.98 -21.33 -28.53
CA GLY A 98 -8.36 -21.74 -28.82
C GLY A 98 -9.18 -21.79 -27.55
N PRO A 99 -10.53 -22.01 -27.62
CA PRO A 99 -11.37 -21.95 -26.43
C PRO A 99 -10.78 -22.87 -25.38
N VAL A 100 -9.96 -22.28 -24.54
CA VAL A 100 -9.61 -22.86 -23.24
C VAL A 100 -10.97 -22.93 -22.57
N GLN A 101 -11.47 -24.14 -22.32
CA GLN A 101 -12.49 -24.28 -21.29
C GLN A 101 -12.06 -23.32 -20.17
N PRO A 102 -12.93 -22.35 -19.78
CA PRO A 102 -12.54 -21.48 -18.68
C PRO A 102 -12.02 -22.42 -17.60
N PRO A 103 -10.77 -22.24 -17.11
CA PRO A 103 -10.29 -23.06 -16.02
C PRO A 103 -11.41 -23.00 -15.00
N GLU A 104 -11.95 -24.15 -14.58
CA GLU A 104 -12.83 -24.21 -13.42
C GLU A 104 -12.22 -23.23 -12.46
N LEU A 105 -12.96 -22.15 -12.11
CA LEU A 105 -12.46 -21.00 -11.32
C LEU A 105 -11.61 -21.64 -10.25
N ALA A 106 -10.30 -21.56 -10.42
CA ALA A 106 -9.36 -22.45 -9.74
C ALA A 106 -9.73 -22.36 -8.28
N GLN A 107 -10.25 -23.44 -7.68
CA GLN A 107 -10.67 -23.44 -6.29
C GLN A 107 -9.42 -23.07 -5.52
N ARG A 108 -9.31 -21.76 -5.23
CA ARG A 108 -8.15 -21.21 -4.58
C ARG A 108 -8.14 -21.82 -3.19
N LYS A 109 -7.03 -22.47 -2.85
CA LYS A 109 -6.88 -23.00 -1.51
C LYS A 109 -7.21 -21.90 -0.50
N PRO A 110 -8.05 -22.15 0.49
CA PRO A 110 -8.43 -21.15 1.48
C PRO A 110 -7.24 -20.46 2.14
N GLU A 111 -6.10 -21.16 2.24
CA GLU A 111 -4.84 -20.68 2.82
C GLU A 111 -4.00 -19.84 1.83
N SER A 112 -4.39 -19.77 0.54
CA SER A 112 -3.69 -18.92 -0.42
C SER A 112 -3.99 -17.45 -0.11
N LEU A 113 -3.04 -16.54 -0.42
CA LEU A 113 -3.24 -15.09 -0.24
C LEU A 113 -4.53 -14.60 -0.90
N ALA A 114 -4.87 -15.16 -2.07
CA ALA A 114 -6.11 -14.84 -2.77
C ALA A 114 -7.36 -15.36 -2.03
N GLY A 115 -7.30 -16.57 -1.43
CA GLY A 115 -8.38 -17.11 -0.61
C GLY A 115 -8.57 -16.32 0.69
N VAL A 116 -7.48 -15.89 1.31
CA VAL A 116 -7.52 -14.99 2.48
C VAL A 116 -8.17 -13.66 2.10
N ALA A 117 -7.73 -13.03 1.00
CA ALA A 117 -8.31 -11.78 0.52
C ALA A 117 -9.82 -11.91 0.25
N GLU A 118 -10.26 -12.95 -0.44
CA GLU A 118 -11.66 -13.21 -0.75
C GLU A 118 -12.55 -13.31 0.50
N ARG A 119 -12.03 -13.89 1.59
CA ARG A 119 -12.77 -13.98 2.87
C ARG A 119 -12.88 -12.65 3.60
N VAL A 120 -11.84 -11.82 3.56
CA VAL A 120 -11.76 -10.59 4.35
C VAL A 120 -12.38 -9.39 3.65
N LEU A 121 -12.23 -9.30 2.31
CA LEU A 121 -12.72 -8.16 1.52
C LEU A 121 -14.19 -7.77 1.76
N PRO A 122 -15.15 -8.71 1.95
CA PRO A 122 -16.54 -8.32 2.25
C PRO A 122 -16.73 -7.55 3.56
N SER A 123 -15.74 -7.60 4.45
CA SER A 123 -15.74 -6.89 5.74
C SER A 123 -14.97 -5.57 5.70
N VAL A 124 -14.29 -5.27 4.59
CA VAL A 124 -13.52 -4.02 4.42
C VAL A 124 -14.38 -2.97 3.71
N VAL A 125 -14.26 -1.74 4.13
CA VAL A 125 -15.10 -0.64 3.64
C VAL A 125 -14.24 0.59 3.34
N THR A 126 -14.72 1.44 2.42
CA THR A 126 -14.23 2.80 2.25
C THR A 126 -14.99 3.73 3.19
N VAL A 127 -14.27 4.53 3.94
CA VAL A 127 -14.84 5.56 4.82
C VAL A 127 -14.68 6.91 4.15
N ARG A 128 -15.77 7.64 3.94
CA ARG A 128 -15.81 8.98 3.37
C ARG A 128 -16.37 9.98 4.34
N VAL A 129 -15.67 11.07 4.53
CA VAL A 129 -16.04 12.10 5.50
C VAL A 129 -15.98 13.47 4.83
N ALA A 130 -17.11 14.19 4.91
CA ALA A 130 -17.13 15.59 4.52
C ALA A 130 -16.45 16.44 5.59
N SER A 131 -15.48 17.26 5.20
CA SER A 131 -14.78 18.22 6.07
C SER A 131 -14.82 19.61 5.45
N LEU A 132 -14.40 20.65 6.23
CA LEU A 132 -14.35 22.02 5.74
C LEU A 132 -13.38 22.23 4.56
N GLY A 133 -12.39 21.34 4.41
CA GLY A 133 -11.39 21.36 3.33
C GLY A 133 -11.68 20.47 2.13
N GLY A 134 -12.83 19.77 2.12
CA GLY A 134 -13.18 18.80 1.07
C GLY A 134 -13.67 17.47 1.62
N THR A 135 -13.47 16.40 0.87
CA THR A 135 -13.78 15.04 1.30
C THR A 135 -12.51 14.31 1.68
N SER A 136 -12.43 13.82 2.92
CA SER A 136 -11.40 12.87 3.36
C SER A 136 -11.88 11.45 3.03
N GLU A 137 -10.97 10.61 2.56
CA GLU A 137 -11.24 9.21 2.23
C GLU A 137 -10.17 8.31 2.84
N GLY A 138 -10.61 7.20 3.41
CA GLY A 138 -9.76 6.16 3.98
C GLY A 138 -10.49 4.84 4.00
N SER A 139 -9.92 3.88 4.69
CA SER A 139 -10.48 2.54 4.85
C SER A 139 -11.02 2.32 6.26
N GLY A 140 -11.81 1.27 6.40
CA GLY A 140 -12.25 0.72 7.66
C GLY A 140 -12.60 -0.75 7.52
N PHE A 141 -12.96 -1.38 8.61
CA PHE A 141 -13.47 -2.76 8.59
C PHE A 141 -14.56 -2.98 9.62
N VAL A 142 -15.52 -3.82 9.28
CA VAL A 142 -16.66 -4.14 10.12
C VAL A 142 -16.18 -4.94 11.34
N ALA A 143 -16.35 -4.35 12.52
CA ALA A 143 -15.95 -4.97 13.78
C ALA A 143 -17.06 -5.79 14.43
N THR A 144 -18.34 -5.42 14.21
CA THR A 144 -19.50 -6.06 14.82
C THR A 144 -20.65 -6.21 13.82
N ALA A 145 -21.47 -7.23 14.00
CA ALA A 145 -22.62 -7.52 13.12
C ALA A 145 -23.69 -6.42 13.16
N ASP A 146 -23.74 -5.64 14.24
CA ASP A 146 -24.66 -4.52 14.41
C ASP A 146 -24.15 -3.20 13.78
N GLY A 147 -22.95 -3.23 13.13
CA GLY A 147 -22.50 -2.15 12.27
C GLY A 147 -21.47 -1.20 12.86
N HIS A 148 -20.73 -1.59 13.89
CA HIS A 148 -19.56 -0.82 14.27
C HIS A 148 -18.40 -1.12 13.32
N VAL A 149 -17.74 -0.07 12.83
CA VAL A 149 -16.60 -0.11 11.92
C VAL A 149 -15.43 0.56 12.62
N ILE A 150 -14.28 -0.09 12.61
CA ILE A 150 -13.01 0.48 13.07
C ILE A 150 -12.33 1.17 11.89
N THR A 151 -11.78 2.34 12.14
CA THR A 151 -10.96 3.12 11.21
C THR A 151 -9.91 3.93 11.99
N ASN A 152 -9.08 4.72 11.31
CA ASN A 152 -8.20 5.66 11.99
C ASN A 152 -8.92 6.96 12.37
N ASP A 153 -8.44 7.59 13.45
CA ASP A 153 -8.90 8.90 13.88
C ASP A 153 -8.71 9.96 12.79
N HIS A 154 -7.54 10.02 12.16
CA HIS A 154 -7.25 11.01 11.13
C HIS A 154 -8.14 10.89 9.88
N VAL A 155 -8.73 9.72 9.62
CA VAL A 155 -9.69 9.51 8.52
C VAL A 155 -11.00 10.26 8.80
N VAL A 156 -11.43 10.31 10.07
CA VAL A 156 -12.68 10.94 10.48
C VAL A 156 -12.48 12.30 11.17
N ALA A 157 -11.24 12.72 11.37
CA ALA A 157 -10.92 14.01 11.97
C ALA A 157 -11.50 15.16 11.13
N GLY A 158 -12.08 16.16 11.81
CA GLY A 158 -12.69 17.29 11.14
C GLY A 158 -14.03 17.00 10.46
N ALA A 159 -14.66 15.87 10.76
CA ALA A 159 -16.00 15.54 10.27
C ALA A 159 -17.01 16.63 10.64
N THR A 160 -17.65 17.22 9.63
CA THR A 160 -18.72 18.22 9.82
C THR A 160 -20.11 17.55 9.99
N GLY A 161 -20.14 16.31 10.50
CA GLY A 161 -21.34 15.57 10.85
C GLY A 161 -21.87 14.59 9.80
N ARG A 162 -21.26 14.51 8.60
CA ARG A 162 -21.69 13.55 7.57
C ARG A 162 -20.51 12.64 7.20
N ALA A 163 -20.58 11.42 7.72
CA ALA A 163 -19.74 10.31 7.26
C ALA A 163 -20.60 9.34 6.44
N SER A 164 -19.99 8.66 5.49
CA SER A 164 -20.61 7.58 4.73
C SER A 164 -19.60 6.45 4.54
N VAL A 165 -20.12 5.25 4.39
CA VAL A 165 -19.33 4.04 4.16
C VAL A 165 -19.76 3.42 2.85
N VAL A 166 -18.77 3.11 2.00
CA VAL A 166 -18.98 2.33 0.77
C VAL A 166 -18.50 0.91 1.04
N PHE A 167 -19.39 -0.04 0.83
CA PHE A 167 -19.10 -1.47 1.01
C PHE A 167 -18.49 -2.09 -0.25
N ASN A 168 -17.93 -3.29 -0.10
CA ASN A 168 -17.34 -4.05 -1.19
C ASN A 168 -18.30 -4.34 -2.36
N ASP A 169 -19.62 -4.43 -2.09
CA ASP A 169 -20.68 -4.59 -3.09
C ASP A 169 -21.07 -3.28 -3.81
N GLY A 170 -20.36 -2.18 -3.54
CA GLY A 170 -20.64 -0.84 -4.07
C GLY A 170 -21.79 -0.11 -3.38
N SER A 171 -22.52 -0.76 -2.47
CA SER A 171 -23.59 -0.10 -1.73
C SER A 171 -23.03 0.93 -0.74
N THR A 172 -23.78 2.01 -0.51
CA THR A 172 -23.38 3.08 0.41
C THR A 172 -24.37 3.20 1.55
N ALA A 173 -23.87 3.42 2.76
CA ALA A 173 -24.69 3.71 3.93
C ALA A 173 -24.16 4.95 4.68
N PRO A 174 -25.07 5.76 5.28
CA PRO A 174 -24.64 6.83 6.19
C PRO A 174 -24.00 6.23 7.43
N ALA A 175 -23.02 6.95 7.98
CA ALA A 175 -22.33 6.58 9.19
C ALA A 175 -22.29 7.75 10.18
N THR A 176 -22.23 7.41 11.47
CA THR A 176 -22.04 8.37 12.57
C THR A 176 -20.80 8.01 13.36
N VAL A 177 -20.03 9.00 13.77
CA VAL A 177 -18.84 8.79 14.63
C VAL A 177 -19.34 8.48 16.04
N VAL A 178 -18.98 7.30 16.58
CA VAL A 178 -19.30 6.88 17.95
C VAL A 178 -18.33 7.51 18.94
N GLY A 179 -17.04 7.52 18.58
CA GLY A 179 -15.98 8.13 19.36
C GLY A 179 -14.62 7.98 18.68
N GLN A 180 -13.66 8.70 19.23
CA GLN A 180 -12.32 8.83 18.68
C GLN A 180 -11.26 8.79 19.79
N ASP A 181 -10.08 8.27 19.48
CA ASP A 181 -8.86 8.44 20.28
C ASP A 181 -7.73 8.98 19.39
N PRO A 182 -7.59 10.30 19.32
CA PRO A 182 -6.60 10.93 18.45
C PRO A 182 -5.15 10.52 18.76
N GLU A 183 -4.83 10.21 20.01
CA GLU A 183 -3.46 9.86 20.40
C GLU A 183 -3.07 8.42 20.04
N SER A 184 -4.05 7.52 19.88
CA SER A 184 -3.84 6.16 19.40
C SER A 184 -4.22 5.97 17.93
N ASP A 185 -4.72 7.04 17.29
CA ASP A 185 -5.18 7.06 15.89
C ASP A 185 -6.27 6.01 15.60
N ILE A 186 -7.19 5.80 16.53
CA ILE A 186 -8.33 4.88 16.39
C ILE A 186 -9.64 5.65 16.48
N ALA A 187 -10.57 5.34 15.58
CA ALA A 187 -11.95 5.81 15.65
C ALA A 187 -12.93 4.65 15.43
N VAL A 188 -14.12 4.82 15.95
CA VAL A 188 -15.25 3.92 15.75
C VAL A 188 -16.39 4.69 15.13
N ILE A 189 -16.91 4.19 14.01
CA ILE A 189 -18.10 4.70 13.37
C ILE A 189 -19.21 3.65 13.38
N LYS A 190 -20.45 4.09 13.34
CA LYS A 190 -21.65 3.24 13.33
C LYS A 190 -22.39 3.41 12.02
N VAL A 191 -22.69 2.31 11.35
CA VAL A 191 -23.51 2.26 10.14
C VAL A 191 -24.82 1.53 10.41
N ALA A 192 -25.91 2.03 9.85
CA ALA A 192 -27.23 1.41 9.94
C ALA A 192 -27.47 0.48 8.74
N LYS A 193 -26.83 -0.70 8.76
CA LYS A 193 -26.99 -1.74 7.72
C LYS A 193 -27.00 -3.11 8.39
N SER A 194 -27.89 -3.98 7.95
CA SER A 194 -27.99 -5.38 8.40
C SER A 194 -27.20 -6.32 7.48
N GLY A 195 -26.96 -7.55 7.92
CA GLY A 195 -26.28 -8.58 7.12
C GLY A 195 -24.78 -8.35 6.97
N LEU A 196 -24.20 -7.50 7.80
CA LEU A 196 -22.76 -7.24 7.80
C LEU A 196 -21.98 -8.46 8.27
N ARG A 197 -20.81 -8.67 7.68
CA ARG A 197 -19.87 -9.70 8.10
C ARG A 197 -18.75 -9.05 8.91
N PRO A 198 -18.67 -9.28 10.23
CA PRO A 198 -17.54 -8.83 11.03
C PRO A 198 -16.26 -9.58 10.63
N VAL A 199 -15.13 -8.91 10.80
CA VAL A 199 -13.81 -9.55 10.71
C VAL A 199 -13.58 -10.53 11.86
N GLU A 200 -12.72 -11.50 11.64
CA GLU A 200 -12.13 -12.28 12.72
C GLU A 200 -10.90 -11.54 13.28
N PHE A 201 -10.84 -11.44 14.59
CA PHE A 201 -9.71 -10.81 15.27
C PHE A 201 -8.64 -11.86 15.60
N GLY A 202 -7.39 -11.54 15.28
CA GLY A 202 -6.22 -12.28 15.71
C GLY A 202 -5.70 -11.81 17.05
N ASP A 203 -4.46 -12.16 17.34
CA ASP A 203 -3.70 -11.78 18.54
C ASP A 203 -2.37 -11.12 18.12
N SER A 204 -2.27 -9.81 18.32
CA SER A 204 -1.06 -9.07 17.94
C SER A 204 0.13 -9.31 18.88
N ASP A 205 -0.10 -9.93 20.03
CA ASP A 205 1.00 -10.25 20.97
C ASP A 205 1.65 -11.62 20.67
N ALA A 206 1.00 -12.45 19.82
CA ALA A 206 1.51 -13.76 19.39
C ALA A 206 2.30 -13.71 18.07
N LEU A 207 2.49 -12.52 17.47
CA LEU A 207 3.14 -12.34 16.17
C LEU A 207 4.66 -12.54 16.27
N ALA A 208 5.23 -13.04 15.17
CA ALA A 208 6.68 -13.13 14.98
C ALA A 208 7.15 -12.38 13.75
N VAL A 209 8.38 -11.89 13.76
CA VAL A 209 9.03 -11.33 12.58
C VAL A 209 9.17 -12.44 11.54
N GLY A 210 8.74 -12.13 10.30
CA GLY A 210 8.69 -13.09 9.19
C GLY A 210 7.30 -13.67 8.94
N ASP A 211 6.31 -13.48 9.83
CA ASP A 211 4.93 -13.93 9.59
C ASP A 211 4.36 -13.25 8.34
N PRO A 212 3.71 -14.02 7.42
CA PRO A 212 3.09 -13.46 6.23
C PRO A 212 1.85 -12.66 6.57
N VAL A 213 1.69 -11.51 5.92
CA VAL A 213 0.56 -10.61 6.14
C VAL A 213 -0.01 -10.03 4.84
N LEU A 214 -1.28 -9.63 4.88
CA LEU A 214 -1.93 -8.83 3.85
C LEU A 214 -2.38 -7.50 4.46
N ALA A 215 -2.00 -6.39 3.84
CA ALA A 215 -2.60 -5.10 4.11
C ALA A 215 -3.74 -4.87 3.11
N ILE A 216 -4.93 -4.58 3.62
CA ILE A 216 -6.14 -4.42 2.82
C ILE A 216 -6.69 -3.02 3.03
N GLY A 217 -7.19 -2.41 1.95
CA GLY A 217 -7.80 -1.11 1.98
C GLY A 217 -8.55 -0.77 0.70
N SER A 218 -9.03 0.47 0.63
CA SER A 218 -9.81 0.99 -0.49
C SER A 218 -9.29 2.39 -0.87
N PRO A 219 -8.04 2.49 -1.38
CA PRO A 219 -7.44 3.77 -1.73
C PRO A 219 -8.08 4.38 -2.97
N LEU A 220 -8.25 5.72 -3.00
CA LEU A 220 -8.64 6.51 -4.17
C LEU A 220 -9.90 6.00 -4.89
N SER A 221 -10.92 5.54 -4.14
CA SER A 221 -12.12 4.90 -4.70
C SER A 221 -11.83 3.62 -5.49
N LEU A 222 -10.60 3.10 -5.46
CA LEU A 222 -10.23 1.79 -5.96
C LEU A 222 -10.55 0.76 -4.88
N ALA A 223 -11.80 0.31 -4.83
CA ALA A 223 -12.23 -0.72 -3.90
C ALA A 223 -11.31 -1.94 -3.99
N ASN A 224 -10.97 -2.53 -2.82
CA ASN A 224 -10.31 -3.82 -2.76
C ASN A 224 -8.82 -3.85 -3.15
N THR A 225 -8.05 -2.86 -2.72
CA THR A 225 -6.59 -2.95 -2.82
C THR A 225 -6.06 -3.91 -1.75
N VAL A 226 -5.31 -4.91 -2.20
CA VAL A 226 -4.65 -5.90 -1.34
C VAL A 226 -3.16 -5.92 -1.67
N THR A 227 -2.34 -5.76 -0.66
CA THR A 227 -0.88 -5.89 -0.78
C THR A 227 -0.37 -6.94 0.19
N ALA A 228 0.66 -7.69 -0.20
CA ALA A 228 1.24 -8.76 0.60
C ALA A 228 2.65 -8.38 1.07
N GLY A 229 3.02 -8.86 2.24
CA GLY A 229 4.33 -8.70 2.82
C GLY A 229 4.51 -9.60 4.04
N ILE A 230 5.45 -9.24 4.90
CA ILE A 230 5.74 -9.92 6.16
C ILE A 230 5.72 -8.93 7.33
N ILE A 231 5.68 -9.43 8.54
CA ILE A 231 6.05 -8.66 9.73
C ILE A 231 7.55 -8.40 9.68
N SER A 232 7.95 -7.15 9.47
CA SER A 232 9.37 -6.74 9.41
C SER A 232 9.96 -6.46 10.77
N ALA A 233 9.15 -5.92 11.69
CA ALA A 233 9.50 -5.68 13.09
C ALA A 233 8.26 -5.55 13.96
N LEU A 234 8.41 -5.78 15.26
CA LEU A 234 7.38 -5.58 16.27
C LEU A 234 7.77 -4.44 17.22
N ASP A 235 6.73 -3.81 17.78
CA ASP A 235 6.88 -2.74 18.78
C ASP A 235 7.78 -1.59 18.31
N ARG A 236 7.73 -1.21 17.05
CA ARG A 236 8.35 0.04 16.60
C ARG A 236 7.64 1.22 17.24
N THR A 237 8.35 1.90 18.12
CA THR A 237 7.80 3.07 18.79
C THR A 237 7.73 4.22 17.81
N MET A 238 6.51 4.68 17.57
CA MET A 238 6.22 5.71 16.59
C MET A 238 5.67 6.94 17.29
N GLN A 239 6.15 8.09 16.85
CA GLN A 239 5.57 9.38 17.13
C GLN A 239 5.11 9.99 15.82
N ALA A 240 3.83 10.24 15.68
CA ALA A 240 3.25 10.87 14.51
C ALA A 240 2.30 11.98 14.94
N GLY A 241 2.08 12.96 14.05
CA GLY A 241 1.15 14.07 14.28
C GLY A 241 1.25 15.08 13.16
N GLU A 242 0.15 15.78 12.90
CA GLU A 242 0.14 16.93 12.02
C GLU A 242 0.65 18.17 12.81
N PRO A 243 1.27 19.14 12.14
CA PRO A 243 1.63 20.42 12.79
C PRO A 243 0.40 21.05 13.45
N GLY A 244 0.46 21.25 14.79
CA GLY A 244 -0.65 21.79 15.58
C GLY A 244 -1.74 20.79 15.96
N GLY A 245 -1.65 19.53 15.55
CA GLY A 245 -2.54 18.44 15.92
C GLY A 245 -2.04 17.63 17.12
N PRO A 246 -2.84 16.64 17.58
CA PRO A 246 -2.42 15.74 18.66
C PRO A 246 -1.24 14.88 18.23
N THR A 247 -0.30 14.70 19.15
CA THR A 247 0.80 13.76 18.96
C THR A 247 0.33 12.33 19.25
N ARG A 248 0.52 11.45 18.29
CA ARG A 248 0.18 10.03 18.36
C ARG A 248 1.38 9.23 18.84
N TYR A 249 1.14 8.29 19.74
CA TYR A 249 2.19 7.38 20.26
C TYR A 249 1.67 5.96 20.23
N TYR A 250 2.32 5.09 19.50
CA TYR A 250 2.00 3.66 19.51
C TYR A 250 3.21 2.78 19.18
N ALA A 251 3.18 1.58 19.74
CA ALA A 251 4.16 0.55 19.46
C ALA A 251 3.69 -0.23 18.23
N ALA A 252 4.13 0.20 17.05
CA ALA A 252 3.62 -0.28 15.77
C ALA A 252 4.15 -1.67 15.39
N ILE A 253 3.32 -2.41 14.66
CA ILE A 253 3.74 -3.50 13.79
C ILE A 253 4.33 -2.87 12.53
N GLN A 254 5.57 -3.20 12.18
CA GLN A 254 6.17 -2.80 10.91
C GLN A 254 6.02 -3.92 9.90
N THR A 255 5.64 -3.58 8.66
CA THR A 255 5.54 -4.50 7.53
C THR A 255 6.12 -3.87 6.27
N ASP A 256 6.53 -4.69 5.32
CA ASP A 256 6.91 -4.29 3.97
C ASP A 256 5.75 -4.39 2.97
N ALA A 257 4.58 -4.89 3.40
CA ALA A 257 3.36 -4.78 2.61
C ALA A 257 3.07 -3.30 2.30
N ALA A 258 2.81 -2.97 1.04
CA ALA A 258 2.64 -1.59 0.62
C ALA A 258 1.36 -0.96 1.21
N VAL A 259 1.52 -0.03 2.14
CA VAL A 259 0.45 0.79 2.70
C VAL A 259 0.64 2.22 2.20
N ASN A 260 -0.32 2.71 1.42
CA ASN A 260 -0.36 4.05 0.85
C ASN A 260 -1.61 4.80 1.31
N HIS A 261 -1.73 6.10 0.96
CA HIS A 261 -2.94 6.89 1.21
C HIS A 261 -4.18 6.15 0.74
N GLY A 262 -5.21 6.09 1.61
CA GLY A 262 -6.44 5.36 1.41
C GLY A 262 -6.45 3.96 2.04
N ASN A 263 -5.30 3.31 2.29
CA ASN A 263 -5.26 2.07 3.07
C ASN A 263 -5.36 2.30 4.57
N SER A 264 -5.14 3.54 5.04
CA SER A 264 -5.29 3.93 6.46
C SER A 264 -6.66 3.57 6.99
N GLY A 265 -6.71 2.95 8.16
CA GLY A 265 -7.93 2.44 8.82
C GLY A 265 -8.35 1.05 8.37
N GLY A 266 -7.81 0.54 7.25
CA GLY A 266 -8.05 -0.83 6.80
C GLY A 266 -7.31 -1.86 7.65
N PRO A 267 -7.66 -3.15 7.54
CA PRO A 267 -7.03 -4.20 8.33
C PRO A 267 -5.67 -4.64 7.78
N LEU A 268 -4.73 -4.92 8.67
CA LEU A 268 -3.60 -5.82 8.44
C LEU A 268 -4.04 -7.21 8.93
N VAL A 269 -3.95 -8.24 8.09
CA VAL A 269 -4.39 -9.58 8.42
C VAL A 269 -3.27 -10.60 8.32
N ASP A 270 -3.34 -11.66 9.13
CA ASP A 270 -2.44 -12.81 9.09
C ASP A 270 -2.80 -13.79 7.94
N GLY A 271 -2.00 -14.83 7.77
CA GLY A 271 -2.22 -15.89 6.78
C GLY A 271 -3.54 -16.68 6.95
N ALA A 272 -4.20 -16.57 8.10
CA ALA A 272 -5.51 -17.15 8.35
C ALA A 272 -6.67 -16.16 8.06
N GLY A 273 -6.38 -14.89 7.73
CA GLY A 273 -7.36 -13.83 7.49
C GLY A 273 -7.86 -13.15 8.75
N ARG A 274 -7.21 -13.35 9.89
CA ARG A 274 -7.55 -12.68 11.15
C ARG A 274 -6.86 -11.34 11.21
N VAL A 275 -7.59 -10.31 11.63
CA VAL A 275 -7.04 -8.95 11.77
C VAL A 275 -6.05 -8.90 12.92
N ILE A 276 -4.81 -8.51 12.64
CA ILE A 276 -3.71 -8.38 13.61
C ILE A 276 -3.27 -6.92 13.81
N GLY A 277 -3.75 -6.01 12.96
CA GLY A 277 -3.46 -4.58 13.08
C GLY A 277 -4.41 -3.71 12.27
N VAL A 278 -4.36 -2.40 12.54
CA VAL A 278 -5.04 -1.36 11.78
C VAL A 278 -3.97 -0.59 11.00
N ASN A 279 -4.01 -0.61 9.67
CA ASN A 279 -3.06 0.10 8.82
C ASN A 279 -3.09 1.59 9.14
N SER A 280 -1.93 2.20 9.34
CA SER A 280 -1.82 3.64 9.55
C SER A 280 -0.72 4.16 8.63
N THR A 281 -1.11 5.02 7.68
CA THR A 281 -0.16 5.71 6.81
C THR A 281 0.46 6.83 7.62
N ILE A 282 1.55 6.52 8.29
CA ILE A 282 2.41 7.55 8.84
C ILE A 282 3.10 8.17 7.65
N LYS A 283 3.10 9.51 7.56
CA LYS A 283 3.83 10.21 6.51
C LYS A 283 5.18 9.55 6.33
N SER A 284 5.41 8.94 5.19
CA SER A 284 6.74 8.57 4.71
C SER A 284 7.67 9.74 5.01
N LEU A 285 8.89 9.45 5.41
CA LEU A 285 9.95 10.45 5.58
C LEU A 285 10.04 11.28 4.31
N VAL A 286 9.30 12.38 4.26
CA VAL A 286 9.32 13.32 3.15
C VAL A 286 10.47 14.28 3.44
N ALA A 287 11.61 14.04 2.79
CA ALA A 287 12.51 15.12 2.48
C ALA A 287 11.89 15.88 1.28
N ASP A 288 11.74 17.19 1.43
CA ASP A 288 11.41 18.13 0.34
C ASP A 288 10.01 18.13 -0.29
N GLY A 289 8.94 17.91 0.50
CA GLY A 289 7.58 18.29 0.06
C GLY A 289 6.97 17.42 -1.05
N GLN A 290 7.60 16.34 -1.47
CA GLN A 290 7.03 15.37 -2.40
C GLN A 290 6.44 14.18 -1.65
N GLU A 291 5.23 13.77 -2.00
CA GLU A 291 4.61 12.54 -1.49
C GLU A 291 5.41 11.34 -2.00
N ALA A 292 6.36 10.86 -1.20
CA ALA A 292 7.01 9.59 -1.50
C ALA A 292 6.00 8.47 -1.29
N GLY A 293 5.80 7.63 -2.32
CA GLY A 293 5.07 6.37 -2.19
C GLY A 293 5.75 5.44 -1.16
N ASN A 294 5.13 4.31 -0.85
CA ASN A 294 5.67 3.31 0.07
C ASN A 294 7.04 2.83 -0.42
N ILE A 295 8.05 2.95 0.45
CA ILE A 295 9.45 2.53 0.21
C ILE A 295 9.77 1.19 0.88
N GLY A 296 8.77 0.34 1.18
CA GLY A 296 8.93 -0.90 1.94
C GLY A 296 8.87 -0.71 3.46
N LEU A 297 8.39 0.43 3.91
CA LEU A 297 8.18 0.75 5.33
C LEU A 297 6.73 1.15 5.55
N ALA A 298 5.96 0.27 6.17
CA ALA A 298 4.58 0.50 6.55
C ALA A 298 4.36 0.10 8.02
N PHE A 299 3.34 0.67 8.61
CA PHE A 299 3.06 0.49 10.03
C PHE A 299 1.57 0.21 10.26
N ALA A 300 1.30 -0.61 11.28
CA ALA A 300 -0.05 -0.86 11.73
C ALA A 300 -0.13 -0.78 13.26
N ILE A 301 -1.26 -0.29 13.75
CA ILE A 301 -1.58 -0.25 15.18
C ILE A 301 -1.96 -1.68 15.60
N PRO A 302 -1.35 -2.25 16.66
CA PRO A 302 -1.64 -3.61 17.09
C PRO A 302 -3.13 -3.82 17.41
N ILE A 303 -3.69 -4.95 16.95
CA ILE A 303 -5.13 -5.18 17.08
C ILE A 303 -5.60 -5.33 18.52
N ASN A 304 -4.77 -5.88 19.43
CA ASN A 304 -5.15 -5.99 20.86
C ASN A 304 -5.36 -4.61 21.48
N GLN A 305 -4.53 -3.62 21.11
CA GLN A 305 -4.71 -2.23 21.50
C GLN A 305 -5.97 -1.64 20.86
N ALA A 306 -6.14 -1.79 19.53
CA ALA A 306 -7.30 -1.25 18.80
C ALA A 306 -8.62 -1.83 19.30
N LYS A 307 -8.71 -3.15 19.59
CA LYS A 307 -9.88 -3.81 20.17
C LYS A 307 -10.27 -3.20 21.50
N ARG A 308 -9.31 -3.05 22.41
CA ARG A 308 -9.56 -2.47 23.74
C ARG A 308 -10.10 -1.04 23.61
N ILE A 309 -9.46 -0.20 22.80
CA ILE A 309 -9.91 1.18 22.54
C ILE A 309 -11.32 1.17 21.94
N THR A 310 -11.58 0.32 20.96
CA THR A 310 -12.91 0.17 20.34
C THR A 310 -13.97 -0.22 21.36
N GLN A 311 -13.68 -1.18 22.26
CA GLN A 311 -14.62 -1.61 23.31
C GLN A 311 -14.91 -0.47 24.29
N ASP A 312 -13.91 0.29 24.70
CA ASP A 312 -14.09 1.47 25.54
C ASP A 312 -14.97 2.52 24.84
N ILE A 313 -14.69 2.84 23.57
CA ILE A 313 -15.46 3.80 22.78
C ILE A 313 -16.93 3.35 22.62
N ILE A 314 -17.18 2.08 22.29
CA ILE A 314 -18.55 1.56 22.15
C ILE A 314 -19.29 1.62 23.49
N GLY A 315 -18.63 1.29 24.59
CA GLY A 315 -19.26 1.26 25.92
C GLY A 315 -19.47 2.62 26.57
N THR A 316 -18.56 3.57 26.33
CA THR A 316 -18.52 4.85 27.09
C THR A 316 -18.44 6.10 26.22
N GLY A 317 -18.25 5.95 24.91
CA GLY A 317 -17.99 7.06 23.97
C GLY A 317 -16.54 7.57 24.01
N LYS A 318 -15.70 7.06 24.90
CA LYS A 318 -14.30 7.52 25.10
C LYS A 318 -13.35 6.35 25.33
N ALA A 319 -12.14 6.47 24.82
CA ALA A 319 -11.05 5.53 25.13
C ALA A 319 -10.44 5.83 26.50
N ARG A 320 -10.14 4.80 27.26
CA ARG A 320 -9.31 4.89 28.48
C ARG A 320 -7.87 4.59 28.11
N ARG A 321 -6.98 5.54 28.41
CA ARG A 321 -5.56 5.36 28.15
C ARG A 321 -4.89 4.62 29.28
N THR A 322 -3.93 3.78 28.93
CA THR A 322 -3.08 3.14 29.92
C THR A 322 -1.92 4.05 30.31
N VAL A 323 -1.70 4.22 31.59
CA VAL A 323 -0.69 5.11 32.15
C VAL A 323 0.16 4.40 33.20
N ILE A 324 1.40 4.86 33.30
CA ILE A 324 2.33 4.44 34.39
C ILE A 324 2.30 5.41 35.58
N GLY A 325 1.65 6.57 35.45
CA GLY A 325 1.58 7.58 36.51
C GLY A 325 2.92 8.29 36.74
N ALA A 326 3.62 8.65 35.67
CA ALA A 326 4.85 9.42 35.71
C ALA A 326 4.97 10.33 34.48
N GLN A 327 5.64 11.46 34.65
CA GLN A 327 6.07 12.30 33.53
C GLN A 327 7.49 11.93 33.14
N VAL A 328 7.70 11.76 31.84
CA VAL A 328 9.00 11.36 31.29
C VAL A 328 9.71 12.58 30.69
N GLY A 329 11.03 12.61 30.81
CA GLY A 329 11.91 13.64 30.26
C GLY A 329 12.76 13.11 29.11
N GLY A 330 13.60 14.02 28.57
CA GLY A 330 14.55 13.66 27.51
C GLY A 330 15.47 12.51 27.87
N PRO A 331 16.25 11.98 26.89
CA PRO A 331 17.13 10.85 27.11
C PRO A 331 18.06 11.09 28.32
N GLY A 332 18.30 10.04 29.09
CA GLY A 332 19.17 10.11 30.28
C GLY A 332 20.56 10.60 29.89
N LEU A 333 21.04 11.65 30.54
CA LEU A 333 22.42 12.14 30.39
C LEU A 333 23.39 11.06 30.85
N GLY A 334 24.14 10.45 29.93
CA GLY A 334 25.22 9.48 30.26
C GLY A 334 25.27 8.32 29.26
N ALA A 335 26.40 7.61 29.22
CA ALA A 335 26.65 6.45 28.41
C ALA A 335 25.77 5.26 28.86
N GLY A 336 24.62 5.15 28.28
CA GLY A 336 23.61 4.13 28.58
C GLY A 336 22.25 4.74 28.37
N ALA A 337 21.58 4.30 27.32
CA ALA A 337 20.21 4.64 27.06
C ALA A 337 19.34 4.53 28.31
N GLY A 338 18.23 5.21 28.30
CA GLY A 338 17.23 5.14 29.37
C GLY A 338 16.34 6.37 29.38
N VAL A 339 15.14 6.22 29.91
CA VAL A 339 14.13 7.27 30.00
C VAL A 339 14.02 7.76 31.44
N ARG A 340 14.33 9.03 31.66
CA ARG A 340 14.27 9.62 33.00
C ARG A 340 12.83 9.96 33.38
N LEU A 341 12.45 9.59 34.60
CA LEU A 341 11.22 10.04 35.22
C LEU A 341 11.42 11.45 35.80
N ASN A 342 10.75 12.46 35.26
CA ASN A 342 10.83 13.84 35.77
C ASN A 342 10.01 14.02 37.06
N SER A 343 8.81 13.42 37.04
CA SER A 343 7.94 13.37 38.21
C SER A 343 7.19 12.05 38.24
N VAL A 344 6.75 11.64 39.44
CA VAL A 344 5.93 10.45 39.66
C VAL A 344 4.69 10.89 40.44
N GLU A 345 3.51 10.48 39.98
CA GLU A 345 2.24 10.77 40.62
C GLU A 345 2.17 10.01 41.95
N PRO A 346 1.90 10.68 43.11
CA PRO A 346 1.99 10.06 44.41
C PRO A 346 1.09 8.83 44.60
N SER A 347 -0.10 8.82 43.96
CA SER A 347 -1.05 7.70 43.99
C SER A 347 -1.04 6.85 42.73
N GLY A 348 -0.10 7.12 41.80
CA GLY A 348 -0.01 6.44 40.51
C GLY A 348 0.73 5.09 40.59
N PRO A 349 0.59 4.28 39.51
CA PRO A 349 1.25 2.96 39.42
C PRO A 349 2.73 2.97 39.71
N ALA A 350 3.48 3.94 39.16
CA ALA A 350 4.93 4.06 39.35
C ALA A 350 5.29 4.27 40.83
N ALA A 351 4.56 5.14 41.56
CA ALA A 351 4.75 5.37 42.99
C ALA A 351 4.46 4.10 43.79
N GLY A 352 3.34 3.41 43.50
CA GLY A 352 2.98 2.15 44.11
C GLY A 352 4.04 1.05 43.92
N ALA A 353 4.78 1.09 42.82
CA ALA A 353 5.90 0.19 42.54
C ALA A 353 7.25 0.68 43.11
N GLY A 354 7.28 1.79 43.86
CA GLY A 354 8.48 2.33 44.46
C GLY A 354 9.40 3.14 43.55
N LEU A 355 8.95 3.46 42.33
CA LEU A 355 9.65 4.36 41.39
C LEU A 355 9.58 5.80 41.91
N LYS A 356 10.61 6.60 41.63
CA LYS A 356 10.75 7.99 42.09
C LYS A 356 11.19 8.90 40.97
N ALA A 357 10.94 10.20 41.15
CA ALA A 357 11.53 11.21 40.25
C ALA A 357 13.05 11.08 40.25
N GLY A 358 13.65 11.18 39.08
CA GLY A 358 15.09 10.99 38.88
C GLY A 358 15.49 9.56 38.51
N ASP A 359 14.66 8.57 38.68
CA ASP A 359 14.92 7.20 38.17
C ASP A 359 15.04 7.21 36.65
N VAL A 360 15.93 6.37 36.11
CA VAL A 360 16.12 6.20 34.68
C VAL A 360 15.66 4.79 34.30
N ILE A 361 14.58 4.70 33.56
CA ILE A 361 14.03 3.43 33.08
C ILE A 361 14.93 2.91 31.95
N LEU A 362 15.48 1.74 32.12
CA LEU A 362 16.40 1.09 31.17
C LEU A 362 15.65 0.12 30.25
N LYS A 363 14.72 -0.67 30.84
CA LYS A 363 13.92 -1.65 30.11
C LYS A 363 12.49 -1.73 30.63
N LEU A 364 11.56 -2.03 29.70
CA LEU A 364 10.19 -2.42 30.01
C LEU A 364 9.94 -3.83 29.42
N ASN A 365 9.57 -4.80 30.24
CA ASN A 365 9.44 -6.21 29.85
C ASN A 365 10.66 -6.75 29.07
N GLY A 366 11.87 -6.40 29.49
CA GLY A 366 13.14 -6.77 28.87
C GLY A 366 13.51 -5.93 27.64
N ARG A 367 12.61 -5.09 27.12
CA ARG A 367 12.86 -4.24 25.95
C ARG A 367 13.61 -2.95 26.36
N PRO A 368 14.73 -2.62 25.73
CA PRO A 368 15.48 -1.40 26.00
C PRO A 368 14.65 -0.14 25.75
N MET A 369 14.77 0.85 26.63
CA MET A 369 14.18 2.18 26.49
C MET A 369 15.30 3.16 26.15
N THR A 370 15.14 3.90 25.04
CA THR A 370 16.13 4.88 24.59
C THR A 370 15.56 6.30 24.60
N GLU A 371 14.30 6.43 24.22
CA GLU A 371 13.61 7.70 24.09
C GLU A 371 12.31 7.72 24.93
N PRO A 372 11.84 8.90 25.38
CA PRO A 372 10.56 9.02 26.08
C PRO A 372 9.39 8.39 25.31
N THR A 373 9.43 8.47 23.98
CA THR A 373 8.46 7.86 23.07
C THR A 373 8.34 6.36 23.27
N ASP A 374 9.47 5.67 23.54
CA ASP A 374 9.48 4.24 23.74
C ASP A 374 8.62 3.84 24.95
N LEU A 375 8.81 4.55 26.06
CA LEU A 375 8.07 4.27 27.28
C LEU A 375 6.57 4.60 27.12
N ILE A 376 6.24 5.74 26.51
CA ILE A 376 4.87 6.17 26.30
C ILE A 376 4.13 5.16 25.39
N ALA A 377 4.72 4.83 24.25
CA ALA A 377 4.10 3.95 23.26
C ALA A 377 3.89 2.53 23.80
N LEU A 378 4.90 1.97 24.49
CA LEU A 378 4.80 0.63 25.07
C LEU A 378 3.83 0.55 26.23
N VAL A 379 3.79 1.54 27.12
CA VAL A 379 2.78 1.60 28.20
C VAL A 379 1.38 1.62 27.63
N ARG A 380 1.13 2.39 26.58
CA ARG A 380 -0.18 2.49 25.90
C ARG A 380 -0.60 1.22 25.16
N LYS A 381 0.35 0.39 24.73
CA LYS A 381 0.08 -0.91 24.12
C LYS A 381 -0.69 -1.83 25.08
N PHE A 382 -0.28 -1.86 26.35
CA PHE A 382 -0.88 -2.74 27.36
C PHE A 382 -2.26 -2.26 27.83
N ALA A 383 -3.06 -3.21 28.32
CA ALA A 383 -4.33 -2.87 28.96
C ALA A 383 -4.10 -2.31 30.38
N PRO A 384 -4.99 -1.45 30.89
CA PRO A 384 -5.03 -1.13 32.32
C PRO A 384 -5.16 -2.40 33.14
N GLY A 385 -4.43 -2.49 34.26
CA GLY A 385 -4.31 -3.69 35.09
C GLY A 385 -3.22 -4.65 34.67
N SER A 386 -2.58 -4.46 33.52
CA SER A 386 -1.41 -5.26 33.11
C SER A 386 -0.23 -5.01 34.04
N VAL A 387 0.48 -6.08 34.38
CA VAL A 387 1.71 -6.00 35.15
C VAL A 387 2.90 -6.01 34.19
N VAL A 388 3.74 -4.99 34.28
CA VAL A 388 4.96 -4.86 33.47
C VAL A 388 6.19 -4.86 34.37
N THR A 389 7.27 -5.50 33.92
CA THR A 389 8.56 -5.48 34.59
C THR A 389 9.35 -4.27 34.13
N VAL A 390 9.82 -3.48 35.08
CA VAL A 390 10.62 -2.27 34.84
C VAL A 390 12.00 -2.45 35.39
N GLU A 391 13.02 -2.42 34.54
CA GLU A 391 14.42 -2.34 34.93
C GLU A 391 14.83 -0.86 34.91
N TYR A 392 15.33 -0.36 36.03
CA TYR A 392 15.65 1.06 36.16
C TYR A 392 16.95 1.27 36.95
N ARG A 393 17.54 2.45 36.79
CA ARG A 393 18.72 2.90 37.48
C ARG A 393 18.35 4.06 38.43
N ARG A 394 18.75 3.92 39.69
CA ARG A 394 18.67 4.95 40.74
C ARG A 394 20.06 5.28 41.24
N GLY A 395 20.56 6.48 40.91
CA GLY A 395 21.98 6.80 41.13
C GLY A 395 22.89 5.85 40.33
N SER A 396 23.75 5.11 41.03
CA SER A 396 24.63 4.09 40.44
C SER A 396 24.06 2.66 40.50
N SER A 397 22.92 2.45 41.18
CA SER A 397 22.33 1.11 41.38
C SER A 397 21.30 0.81 40.34
N GLN A 398 21.39 -0.39 39.72
CA GLN A 398 20.37 -0.94 38.82
C GLN A 398 19.43 -1.85 39.61
N GLN A 399 18.13 -1.71 39.37
CA GLN A 399 17.06 -2.36 40.11
C GLN A 399 15.95 -2.79 39.20
N ASN A 400 15.11 -3.72 39.65
CA ASN A 400 13.91 -4.19 38.96
C ASN A 400 12.71 -4.02 39.87
N THR A 401 11.57 -3.68 39.26
CA THR A 401 10.28 -3.67 39.95
C THR A 401 9.17 -4.08 39.00
N SER A 402 8.03 -4.51 39.55
CA SER A 402 6.81 -4.77 38.77
C SER A 402 5.84 -3.63 39.00
N VAL A 403 5.31 -3.09 37.89
CA VAL A 403 4.35 -1.99 37.88
C VAL A 403 3.01 -2.50 37.33
N THR A 404 1.96 -2.36 38.11
CA THR A 404 0.60 -2.62 37.64
C THR A 404 0.07 -1.32 36.99
N LEU A 405 -0.09 -1.32 35.69
CA LEU A 405 -0.54 -0.14 34.92
C LEU A 405 -1.98 0.20 35.24
N ALA A 406 -2.35 1.47 35.16
CA ALA A 406 -3.71 1.94 35.42
C ALA A 406 -4.35 2.59 34.19
N ALA A 407 -5.67 2.76 34.20
CA ALA A 407 -6.35 3.64 33.29
C ALA A 407 -6.10 5.10 33.67
N ASP A 408 -6.00 5.99 32.67
CA ASP A 408 -6.06 7.43 32.88
C ASP A 408 -7.38 7.79 33.56
N ALA A 409 -7.33 8.65 34.55
CA ALA A 409 -8.48 9.10 35.34
C ALA A 409 -9.32 10.19 34.66
N LYS A 410 -8.98 10.59 33.41
CA LYS A 410 -9.63 11.72 32.69
C LYS A 410 -10.78 11.27 31.78
#